data_661d16d79c8eda727947b1523277ecdc
#
_entry.id   661d16d79c8eda727947b1523277ecdc
#
_cell.length_a   1.000
_cell.length_b   1.000
_cell.length_c   1.000
_cell.angle_alpha   90.00
_cell.angle_beta   90.00
_cell.angle_gamma   90.00
#
_symmetry.space_group_name_H-M   'P 1'
#
loop_
_entity.id
_entity.type
_entity.pdbx_description
1 polymer ?
#
loop_
_entity_poly.entity_id
_entity_poly.type
_entity_poly.pdbx_seq_one_letter_code
_entity_poly.pdbx_strand_id
1 'polypeptide(L)'
;WEVTDNGTISDMDGKFSIHLSPKSKNLIVSYVGYEPDTVFIQKAGSINIIISEASNVLDAVEITHKRRTTEVSYLETVKVYQISSKELLKAACCNLAESFDTTPAVDASMTDAVTGTRKIEMLGLAGPYVQITRENMPDIRGLSALQGLASTPGPWIEGMQLNMGAGSVVNGFESITGQINVELRKPCHEDKMYFNAYASQAARLEMNTFARTEVNENW
;
A
#
# COMPACT_ATOMS: atom_id res chain seq x y z
N TRP A 1 4.64 5.75 47.52
CA TRP A 1 4.78 7.21 47.72
C TRP A 1 5.65 7.82 46.63
N GLU A 2 5.34 9.00 46.16
CA GLU A 2 5.94 9.64 44.99
C GLU A 2 7.46 9.79 45.00
N VAL A 3 8.07 9.95 46.14
CA VAL A 3 9.53 10.24 46.29
C VAL A 3 10.24 9.21 47.14
N THR A 4 9.65 8.08 47.41
CA THR A 4 10.24 7.05 48.31
C THR A 4 9.98 5.66 47.73
N ASP A 5 10.90 4.75 48.03
CA ASP A 5 10.77 3.33 47.62
C ASP A 5 9.77 2.54 48.48
N ASN A 6 8.98 3.21 49.32
CA ASN A 6 7.97 2.56 50.16
C ASN A 6 6.68 2.38 49.36
N GLY A 7 6.33 1.13 49.06
CA GLY A 7 5.11 0.73 48.40
C GLY A 7 4.48 -0.50 49.07
N THR A 8 3.24 -0.76 48.68
CA THR A 8 2.50 -1.96 49.06
C THR A 8 1.63 -2.40 47.90
N ILE A 9 1.20 -3.64 47.90
CA ILE A 9 0.24 -4.18 46.95
C ILE A 9 -1.05 -4.48 47.68
N SER A 10 -2.17 -4.37 46.97
CA SER A 10 -3.49 -4.78 47.49
C SER A 10 -3.66 -6.29 47.47
N ASP A 11 -4.51 -6.78 48.32
CA ASP A 11 -4.99 -8.18 48.29
C ASP A 11 -6.09 -8.37 47.21
N MET A 12 -6.64 -9.59 47.17
CA MET A 12 -7.70 -9.93 46.18
C MET A 12 -9.00 -9.16 46.37
N ASP A 13 -9.23 -8.61 47.57
CA ASP A 13 -10.40 -7.77 47.91
C ASP A 13 -10.12 -6.28 47.70
N GLY A 14 -8.94 -5.92 47.19
CA GLY A 14 -8.52 -4.53 46.98
C GLY A 14 -8.06 -3.82 48.27
N LYS A 15 -7.88 -4.54 49.39
CA LYS A 15 -7.45 -3.94 50.66
C LYS A 15 -5.95 -3.83 50.69
N PHE A 16 -5.45 -2.70 51.18
CA PHE A 16 -4.03 -2.43 51.32
C PHE A 16 -3.73 -1.75 52.66
N SER A 17 -2.51 -1.85 53.14
CA SER A 17 -2.01 -1.13 54.30
C SER A 17 -0.64 -0.56 54.00
N ILE A 18 -0.46 0.72 54.24
CA ILE A 18 0.79 1.43 53.99
C ILE A 18 1.08 2.42 55.13
N HIS A 19 2.34 2.49 55.57
CA HIS A 19 2.75 3.48 56.55
C HIS A 19 2.91 4.87 55.93
N LEU A 20 2.46 5.90 56.66
CA LEU A 20 2.60 7.29 56.21
C LEU A 20 4.11 7.63 56.04
N SER A 21 4.43 8.19 54.90
CA SER A 21 5.79 8.68 54.63
C SER A 21 5.98 10.08 55.23
N PRO A 22 7.05 10.33 55.97
CA PRO A 22 7.38 11.66 56.44
C PRO A 22 7.86 12.60 55.30
N LYS A 23 8.30 12.02 54.15
CA LYS A 23 8.92 12.74 53.06
C LYS A 23 7.92 13.13 51.93
N SER A 24 6.85 12.36 51.77
CA SER A 24 5.84 12.64 50.73
C SER A 24 4.45 12.38 51.25
N LYS A 25 3.52 13.22 50.89
CA LYS A 25 2.09 13.07 51.18
C LYS A 25 1.29 12.57 50.00
N ASN A 26 1.91 12.40 48.85
CA ASN A 26 1.30 11.90 47.64
C ASN A 26 1.46 10.41 47.52
N LEU A 27 0.36 9.68 47.47
CA LEU A 27 0.30 8.25 47.22
C LEU A 27 -0.08 8.04 45.77
N ILE A 28 0.78 7.41 44.99
CA ILE A 28 0.48 7.03 43.60
C ILE A 28 -0.08 5.62 43.63
N VAL A 29 -1.26 5.45 43.01
CA VAL A 29 -1.92 4.18 42.86
C VAL A 29 -1.95 3.83 41.38
N SER A 30 -1.46 2.67 41.01
CA SER A 30 -1.42 2.20 39.63
C SER A 30 -1.80 0.73 39.52
N TYR A 31 -2.50 0.40 38.45
CA TYR A 31 -2.81 -0.97 38.10
C TYR A 31 -2.74 -1.15 36.58
N VAL A 32 -2.39 -2.34 36.13
CA VAL A 32 -2.29 -2.62 34.69
C VAL A 32 -3.66 -2.48 34.03
N GLY A 33 -3.74 -1.61 32.99
CA GLY A 33 -5.00 -1.31 32.30
C GLY A 33 -5.81 -0.17 32.91
N TYR A 34 -5.31 0.50 33.94
CA TYR A 34 -5.95 1.66 34.58
C TYR A 34 -5.05 2.89 34.55
N GLU A 35 -5.64 4.07 34.54
CA GLU A 35 -4.88 5.31 34.67
C GLU A 35 -4.32 5.45 36.09
N PRO A 36 -3.03 5.76 36.25
CA PRO A 36 -2.45 5.98 37.57
C PRO A 36 -3.06 7.25 38.19
N ASP A 37 -3.53 7.12 39.45
CA ASP A 37 -4.09 8.23 40.23
C ASP A 37 -3.15 8.62 41.37
N THR A 38 -3.12 9.91 41.67
CA THR A 38 -2.28 10.46 42.75
C THR A 38 -3.14 11.09 43.83
N VAL A 39 -3.17 10.46 44.99
CA VAL A 39 -4.01 10.84 46.12
C VAL A 39 -3.18 11.53 47.19
N PHE A 40 -3.61 12.70 47.62
CA PHE A 40 -2.95 13.45 48.69
C PHE A 40 -3.48 13.05 50.08
N ILE A 41 -2.60 12.53 50.92
CA ILE A 41 -2.94 12.01 52.24
C ILE A 41 -2.31 12.88 53.37
N GLN A 42 -3.17 13.51 54.17
CA GLN A 42 -2.71 14.40 55.27
C GLN A 42 -2.59 13.68 56.63
N LYS A 43 -3.46 12.72 56.88
CA LYS A 43 -3.56 12.04 58.19
C LYS A 43 -3.76 10.55 57.98
N ALA A 44 -3.32 9.75 58.99
CA ALA A 44 -3.61 8.33 59.02
C ALA A 44 -5.12 8.08 59.14
N GLY A 45 -5.64 7.17 58.35
CA GLY A 45 -7.05 6.83 58.32
C GLY A 45 -7.36 5.83 57.20
N SER A 46 -8.61 5.43 57.13
CA SER A 46 -9.10 4.61 56.02
C SER A 46 -9.44 5.49 54.83
N ILE A 47 -8.99 5.10 53.67
CA ILE A 47 -9.24 5.79 52.41
C ILE A 47 -9.76 4.78 51.36
N ASN A 48 -10.73 5.21 50.55
CA ASN A 48 -11.19 4.46 49.39
C ASN A 48 -10.72 5.18 48.13
N ILE A 49 -10.02 4.48 47.26
CA ILE A 49 -9.47 5.03 46.02
C ILE A 49 -10.10 4.28 44.86
N ILE A 50 -10.68 5.03 43.93
CA ILE A 50 -11.32 4.50 42.71
C ILE A 50 -10.44 4.91 41.53
N ILE A 51 -9.89 3.93 40.84
CA ILE A 51 -9.09 4.12 39.63
C ILE A 51 -9.96 3.89 38.40
N SER A 52 -9.77 4.71 37.36
CA SER A 52 -10.48 4.61 36.08
C SER A 52 -9.75 3.71 35.11
N GLU A 53 -10.48 2.94 34.32
CA GLU A 53 -9.88 2.17 33.24
C GLU A 53 -9.18 3.11 32.27
N ALA A 54 -7.93 2.77 31.94
CA ALA A 54 -7.20 3.49 30.91
C ALA A 54 -7.85 3.17 29.56
N SER A 55 -8.56 4.15 28.99
CA SER A 55 -8.99 4.09 27.60
C SER A 55 -7.76 4.26 26.70
N ASN A 56 -6.93 3.24 26.64
CA ASN A 56 -5.91 3.16 25.61
C ASN A 56 -6.62 2.88 24.29
N VAL A 57 -7.20 3.91 23.70
CA VAL A 57 -7.38 3.96 22.26
C VAL A 57 -5.96 4.01 21.72
N LEU A 58 -5.42 2.85 21.39
CA LEU A 58 -4.21 2.79 20.59
C LEU A 58 -4.56 3.54 19.32
N ASP A 59 -4.01 4.73 19.16
CA ASP A 59 -4.05 5.41 17.87
C ASP A 59 -3.58 4.39 16.84
N ALA A 60 -4.43 4.16 15.85
CA ALA A 60 -4.11 3.23 14.78
C ALA A 60 -2.76 3.66 14.21
N VAL A 61 -1.76 2.79 14.33
CA VAL A 61 -0.46 3.03 13.72
C VAL A 61 -0.67 2.93 12.22
N GLU A 62 -0.93 4.06 11.59
CA GLU A 62 -0.99 4.16 10.15
C GLU A 62 0.43 4.03 9.60
N ILE A 63 0.77 2.81 9.16
CA ILE A 63 2.04 2.57 8.47
C ILE A 63 1.89 3.07 7.04
N THR A 64 2.16 4.35 6.83
CA THR A 64 2.27 4.92 5.50
C THR A 64 3.60 4.50 4.87
N HIS A 65 3.57 3.45 4.05
CA HIS A 65 4.70 3.09 3.22
C HIS A 65 4.70 3.91 1.93
N LYS A 66 5.66 4.82 1.78
CA LYS A 66 5.85 5.58 0.55
C LYS A 66 6.57 4.69 -0.46
N ARG A 67 5.83 3.99 -1.33
CA ARG A 67 6.41 3.18 -2.40
C ARG A 67 7.36 4.02 -3.25
N ARG A 68 8.53 3.49 -3.52
CA ARG A 68 9.44 4.04 -4.53
C ARG A 68 8.81 3.90 -5.91
N THR A 69 9.21 4.74 -6.85
CA THR A 69 8.67 4.75 -8.21
C THR A 69 8.90 3.43 -8.93
N THR A 70 10.06 2.83 -8.71
CA THR A 70 10.39 1.47 -9.15
C THR A 70 11.08 0.76 -8.01
N GLU A 71 10.63 -0.44 -7.67
CA GLU A 71 11.17 -1.25 -6.57
C GLU A 71 11.40 -2.68 -7.05
N VAL A 72 12.52 -3.27 -6.62
CA VAL A 72 12.81 -4.68 -6.83
C VAL A 72 12.48 -5.42 -5.55
N SER A 73 11.59 -6.40 -5.61
CA SER A 73 11.29 -7.25 -4.48
C SER A 73 12.45 -8.24 -4.25
N TYR A 74 13.02 -8.20 -3.06
CA TYR A 74 14.05 -9.15 -2.62
C TYR A 74 13.49 -10.30 -1.77
N LEU A 75 12.19 -10.24 -1.47
CA LEU A 75 11.53 -11.25 -0.64
C LEU A 75 11.06 -12.46 -1.44
N GLU A 76 11.01 -12.33 -2.76
CA GLU A 76 10.58 -13.40 -3.66
C GLU A 76 11.78 -14.06 -4.33
N THR A 77 11.65 -15.37 -4.60
CA THR A 77 12.67 -16.16 -5.30
C THR A 77 12.83 -15.77 -6.77
N VAL A 78 11.84 -15.10 -7.35
CA VAL A 78 11.82 -14.58 -8.71
C VAL A 78 12.06 -13.08 -8.67
N LYS A 79 12.83 -12.56 -9.61
CA LYS A 79 13.11 -11.13 -9.73
C LYS A 79 11.85 -10.38 -10.17
N VAL A 80 11.25 -9.65 -9.25
CA VAL A 80 10.02 -8.88 -9.46
C VAL A 80 10.34 -7.39 -9.43
N TYR A 81 9.97 -6.68 -10.47
CA TYR A 81 9.98 -5.21 -10.52
C TYR A 81 8.56 -4.69 -10.30
N GLN A 82 8.40 -3.80 -9.36
CA GLN A 82 7.15 -3.08 -9.16
C GLN A 82 7.28 -1.66 -9.70
N ILE A 83 6.40 -1.27 -10.60
CA ILE A 83 6.35 0.05 -11.21
C ILE A 83 5.08 0.74 -10.73
N SER A 84 5.22 1.89 -10.12
CA SER A 84 4.08 2.67 -9.61
C SER A 84 3.52 3.61 -10.68
N SER A 85 2.30 4.11 -10.46
CA SER A 85 1.64 5.11 -11.32
C SER A 85 2.49 6.37 -11.55
N LYS A 86 3.31 6.75 -10.58
CA LYS A 86 4.21 7.91 -10.72
C LYS A 86 5.30 7.71 -11.77
N GLU A 87 5.81 6.48 -11.90
CA GLU A 87 6.78 6.15 -12.95
C GLU A 87 6.09 6.14 -14.31
N LEU A 88 4.91 5.56 -14.39
CA LEU A 88 4.11 5.52 -15.60
C LEU A 88 3.75 6.92 -16.13
N LEU A 89 3.47 7.86 -15.22
CA LEU A 89 3.17 9.25 -15.58
C LEU A 89 4.40 10.03 -16.07
N LYS A 90 5.62 9.64 -15.73
CA LYS A 90 6.84 10.29 -16.24
C LYS A 90 7.01 10.15 -17.74
N ALA A 91 6.63 9.04 -18.30
CA ALA A 91 6.72 8.78 -19.73
C ALA A 91 5.57 9.43 -20.54
N ALA A 92 4.68 10.20 -19.90
CA ALA A 92 3.46 10.74 -20.51
C ALA A 92 2.68 9.66 -21.29
N CYS A 93 2.59 8.47 -20.70
CA CYS A 93 2.12 7.26 -21.34
C CYS A 93 0.63 7.35 -21.61
N CYS A 94 0.25 7.38 -22.86
CA CYS A 94 -1.15 7.39 -23.27
C CYS A 94 -1.75 5.99 -23.25
N ASN A 95 -0.91 4.95 -23.39
CA ASN A 95 -1.35 3.56 -23.35
C ASN A 95 -0.31 2.66 -22.67
N LEU A 96 -0.72 1.43 -22.38
CA LEU A 96 0.13 0.47 -21.69
C LEU A 96 1.43 0.16 -22.46
N ALA A 97 1.42 0.16 -23.79
CA ALA A 97 2.62 -0.13 -24.58
C ALA A 97 3.71 0.94 -24.41
N GLU A 98 3.32 2.21 -24.29
CA GLU A 98 4.23 3.34 -24.08
C GLU A 98 4.80 3.36 -22.66
N SER A 99 4.12 2.74 -21.70
CA SER A 99 4.54 2.67 -20.30
C SER A 99 5.86 1.91 -20.12
N PHE A 100 6.23 1.09 -21.08
CA PHE A 100 7.48 0.30 -21.02
C PHE A 100 8.72 1.05 -21.52
N ASP A 101 8.56 2.20 -22.18
CA ASP A 101 9.70 2.95 -22.73
C ASP A 101 10.74 3.38 -21.66
N THR A 102 10.33 3.53 -20.43
CA THR A 102 11.22 3.90 -19.31
C THR A 102 11.69 2.70 -18.48
N THR A 103 11.26 1.50 -18.82
CA THR A 103 11.52 0.30 -18.02
C THR A 103 12.56 -0.59 -18.68
N PRO A 104 13.79 -0.72 -18.12
CA PRO A 104 14.86 -1.49 -18.76
C PRO A 104 14.62 -3.01 -18.76
N ALA A 105 13.62 -3.49 -18.03
CA ALA A 105 13.28 -4.90 -17.95
C ALA A 105 12.43 -5.41 -19.12
N VAL A 106 11.85 -4.49 -19.88
CA VAL A 106 10.95 -4.77 -20.99
C VAL A 106 11.34 -3.90 -22.16
N ASP A 107 11.53 -4.52 -23.31
CA ASP A 107 11.78 -3.80 -24.56
C ASP A 107 10.46 -3.63 -25.31
N ALA A 108 10.12 -2.40 -25.61
CA ALA A 108 8.91 -2.04 -26.33
C ALA A 108 9.28 -1.48 -27.71
N SER A 109 9.46 -2.34 -28.68
CA SER A 109 9.84 -1.96 -30.03
C SER A 109 8.64 -1.73 -30.95
N MET A 110 8.73 -0.74 -31.86
CA MET A 110 7.70 -0.52 -32.86
C MET A 110 7.75 -1.63 -33.91
N THR A 111 6.59 -2.26 -34.18
CA THR A 111 6.46 -3.28 -35.22
C THR A 111 5.92 -2.69 -36.53
N ASP A 112 5.13 -1.63 -36.45
CA ASP A 112 4.53 -0.98 -37.61
C ASP A 112 4.52 0.55 -37.40
N ALA A 113 5.16 1.25 -38.32
CA ALA A 113 5.26 2.71 -38.30
C ALA A 113 3.94 3.41 -38.65
N VAL A 114 3.02 2.72 -39.33
CA VAL A 114 1.74 3.30 -39.77
C VAL A 114 0.70 3.23 -38.68
N THR A 115 0.60 2.07 -38.01
CA THR A 115 -0.38 1.86 -36.94
C THR A 115 0.15 2.25 -35.57
N GLY A 116 1.47 2.48 -35.43
CA GLY A 116 2.10 2.74 -34.14
C GLY A 116 2.07 1.56 -33.19
N THR A 117 1.83 0.35 -33.71
CA THR A 117 1.76 -0.87 -32.92
C THR A 117 3.11 -1.22 -32.36
N ARG A 118 3.15 -1.54 -31.08
CA ARG A 118 4.37 -1.95 -30.37
C ARG A 118 4.28 -3.41 -29.95
N LYS A 119 5.39 -4.11 -30.05
CA LYS A 119 5.54 -5.44 -29.44
C LYS A 119 6.35 -5.32 -28.15
N ILE A 120 5.99 -6.13 -27.19
CA ILE A 120 6.74 -6.25 -25.95
C ILE A 120 7.63 -7.47 -26.02
N GLU A 121 8.89 -7.26 -25.68
CA GLU A 121 9.88 -8.33 -25.57
C GLU A 121 10.44 -8.37 -24.15
N MET A 122 10.53 -9.57 -23.60
CA MET A 122 11.24 -9.84 -22.36
C MET A 122 12.31 -10.90 -22.61
N LEU A 123 13.51 -10.66 -22.15
CA LEU A 123 14.65 -11.56 -22.38
C LEU A 123 14.90 -11.89 -23.89
N GLY A 124 14.57 -10.93 -24.77
CA GLY A 124 14.76 -11.07 -26.22
C GLY A 124 13.68 -11.92 -26.94
N LEU A 125 12.62 -12.31 -26.26
CA LEU A 125 11.50 -13.04 -26.86
C LEU A 125 10.20 -12.23 -26.74
N ALA A 126 9.46 -12.16 -27.82
CA ALA A 126 8.25 -11.36 -27.93
C ALA A 126 6.97 -12.20 -28.01
N GLY A 127 5.84 -11.53 -27.88
CA GLY A 127 4.53 -12.03 -28.17
C GLY A 127 4.09 -13.17 -27.26
N PRO A 128 3.92 -14.39 -27.80
CA PRO A 128 3.29 -15.48 -27.07
C PRO A 128 4.10 -16.01 -25.87
N TYR A 129 5.35 -15.56 -25.70
CA TYR A 129 6.21 -16.00 -24.60
C TYR A 129 6.15 -15.09 -23.38
N VAL A 130 5.52 -13.92 -23.49
CA VAL A 130 5.27 -12.98 -22.41
C VAL A 130 3.79 -13.00 -22.05
N GLN A 131 3.49 -13.35 -20.81
CA GLN A 131 2.10 -13.38 -20.35
C GLN A 131 1.70 -12.00 -19.79
N ILE A 132 0.57 -11.49 -20.25
CA ILE A 132 -0.02 -10.26 -19.74
C ILE A 132 -1.27 -10.61 -18.96
N THR A 133 -1.29 -10.22 -17.69
CA THR A 133 -2.41 -10.39 -16.79
C THR A 133 -2.92 -9.04 -16.31
N ARG A 134 -4.19 -8.97 -16.00
CA ARG A 134 -4.84 -7.84 -15.35
C ARG A 134 -5.46 -8.32 -14.06
N GLU A 135 -5.10 -7.71 -12.94
CA GLU A 135 -5.53 -8.16 -11.61
C GLU A 135 -5.28 -9.68 -11.40
N ASN A 136 -4.13 -10.18 -11.83
CA ASN A 136 -3.73 -11.58 -11.82
C ASN A 136 -4.59 -12.51 -12.69
N MET A 137 -5.48 -11.99 -13.51
CA MET A 137 -6.22 -12.77 -14.50
C MET A 137 -5.60 -12.62 -15.89
N PRO A 138 -5.39 -13.71 -16.64
CA PRO A 138 -4.90 -13.63 -18.01
C PRO A 138 -5.82 -12.76 -18.87
N ASP A 139 -5.25 -11.72 -19.50
CA ASP A 139 -6.02 -10.73 -20.26
C ASP A 139 -5.70 -10.79 -21.75
N ILE A 140 -4.53 -10.32 -22.15
CA ILE A 140 -4.13 -10.18 -23.55
C ILE A 140 -3.33 -11.41 -23.98
N ARG A 141 -3.82 -12.12 -25.01
CA ARG A 141 -3.24 -13.39 -25.47
C ARG A 141 -3.12 -13.48 -26.98
N GLY A 142 -2.14 -14.26 -27.45
CA GLY A 142 -1.99 -14.62 -28.84
C GLY A 142 -1.88 -13.41 -29.78
N LEU A 143 -2.66 -13.38 -30.84
CA LEU A 143 -2.64 -12.31 -31.84
C LEU A 143 -3.11 -10.97 -31.30
N SER A 144 -3.92 -10.94 -30.27
CA SER A 144 -4.37 -9.70 -29.63
C SER A 144 -3.27 -9.00 -28.81
N ALA A 145 -2.16 -9.68 -28.54
CA ALA A 145 -1.07 -9.12 -27.74
C ALA A 145 -0.47 -7.82 -28.33
N LEU A 146 -0.50 -7.67 -29.65
CA LEU A 146 0.01 -6.47 -30.30
C LEU A 146 -0.92 -5.26 -30.14
N GLN A 147 -2.24 -5.47 -30.24
CA GLN A 147 -3.22 -4.38 -30.22
C GLN A 147 -3.81 -4.13 -28.82
N GLY A 148 -3.93 -5.18 -28.01
CA GLY A 148 -4.54 -5.09 -26.70
C GLY A 148 -3.81 -4.17 -25.73
N LEU A 149 -2.49 -4.02 -25.90
CA LEU A 149 -1.70 -3.09 -25.11
C LEU A 149 -2.06 -1.62 -25.36
N ALA A 150 -2.45 -1.29 -26.59
CA ALA A 150 -2.85 0.06 -26.93
C ALA A 150 -4.26 0.42 -26.40
N SER A 151 -5.07 -0.59 -26.04
CA SER A 151 -6.44 -0.39 -25.58
C SER A 151 -6.56 -0.02 -24.10
N THR A 152 -5.48 -0.17 -23.33
CA THR A 152 -5.48 0.17 -21.90
C THR A 152 -4.87 1.55 -21.69
N PRO A 153 -5.65 2.57 -21.29
CA PRO A 153 -5.13 3.91 -21.02
C PRO A 153 -4.15 3.91 -19.85
N GLY A 154 -2.99 4.56 -20.02
CA GLY A 154 -1.98 4.68 -18.97
C GLY A 154 -2.51 5.26 -17.65
N PRO A 155 -3.34 6.32 -17.66
CA PRO A 155 -3.89 6.89 -16.44
C PRO A 155 -4.83 5.97 -15.63
N TRP A 156 -5.33 4.88 -16.22
CA TRP A 156 -6.14 3.89 -15.51
C TRP A 156 -5.31 2.90 -14.72
N ILE A 157 -4.00 2.89 -14.93
CA ILE A 157 -3.09 1.95 -14.28
C ILE A 157 -2.60 2.53 -12.96
N GLU A 158 -2.78 1.79 -11.88
CA GLU A 158 -2.22 2.10 -10.56
C GLU A 158 -0.76 1.65 -10.46
N GLY A 159 -0.47 0.47 -11.00
CA GLY A 159 0.87 -0.09 -11.00
C GLY A 159 1.00 -1.29 -11.90
N MET A 160 2.24 -1.72 -12.09
CA MET A 160 2.57 -2.95 -12.81
C MET A 160 3.59 -3.76 -12.03
N GLN A 161 3.44 -5.06 -12.09
CA GLN A 161 4.41 -6.02 -11.58
C GLN A 161 5.01 -6.79 -12.75
N LEU A 162 6.32 -6.74 -12.87
CA LEU A 162 7.07 -7.42 -13.91
C LEU A 162 7.83 -8.58 -13.28
N ASN A 163 7.43 -9.79 -13.55
CA ASN A 163 8.12 -11.00 -13.14
C ASN A 163 8.99 -11.49 -14.29
N MET A 164 10.30 -11.59 -14.06
CA MET A 164 11.22 -12.10 -15.09
C MET A 164 11.41 -13.61 -14.93
N GLY A 165 11.27 -14.34 -16.04
CA GLY A 165 11.35 -15.80 -16.07
C GLY A 165 9.98 -16.48 -16.06
N ALA A 166 9.97 -17.78 -15.88
CA ALA A 166 8.74 -18.58 -15.90
C ALA A 166 7.77 -18.11 -14.81
N GLY A 167 6.56 -17.78 -15.20
CA GLY A 167 5.49 -17.36 -14.29
C GLY A 167 4.80 -18.54 -13.60
N SER A 168 3.78 -18.20 -12.82
CA SER A 168 2.98 -19.24 -12.15
C SER A 168 2.16 -20.07 -13.12
N VAL A 169 2.22 -21.38 -12.95
CA VAL A 169 1.41 -22.35 -13.72
C VAL A 169 -0.09 -22.12 -13.55
N VAL A 170 -0.51 -21.51 -12.45
CA VAL A 170 -1.91 -21.14 -12.19
C VAL A 170 -2.48 -20.22 -13.26
N ASN A 171 -1.64 -19.33 -13.81
CA ASN A 171 -2.05 -18.36 -14.82
C ASN A 171 -1.94 -18.87 -16.26
N GLY A 172 -1.41 -20.08 -16.45
CA GLY A 172 -1.25 -20.73 -17.75
C GLY A 172 0.21 -20.97 -18.13
N PHE A 173 0.44 -21.44 -19.34
CA PHE A 173 1.75 -21.89 -19.82
C PHE A 173 2.51 -20.82 -20.65
N GLU A 174 1.89 -19.67 -20.88
CA GLU A 174 2.40 -18.66 -21.81
C GLU A 174 3.55 -17.83 -21.23
N SER A 175 3.72 -17.81 -19.90
CA SER A 175 4.79 -17.11 -19.23
C SER A 175 6.10 -17.89 -19.27
N ILE A 176 6.83 -17.80 -20.37
CA ILE A 176 8.14 -18.44 -20.54
C ILE A 176 9.26 -17.47 -20.18
N THR A 177 9.19 -16.25 -20.69
CA THR A 177 10.20 -15.21 -20.47
C THR A 177 9.84 -14.23 -19.37
N GLY A 178 8.55 -14.08 -19.12
CA GLY A 178 8.06 -13.20 -18.07
C GLY A 178 6.55 -13.10 -18.01
N GLN A 179 6.11 -12.50 -16.91
CA GLN A 179 4.72 -12.16 -16.68
C GLN A 179 4.61 -10.67 -16.32
N ILE A 180 3.70 -9.98 -16.95
CA ILE A 180 3.37 -8.60 -16.68
C ILE A 180 1.97 -8.58 -16.07
N ASN A 181 1.86 -8.20 -14.79
CA ASN A 181 0.57 -8.00 -14.15
C ASN A 181 0.26 -6.52 -14.08
N VAL A 182 -0.87 -6.12 -14.62
CA VAL A 182 -1.37 -4.73 -14.62
C VAL A 182 -2.41 -4.59 -13.52
N GLU A 183 -2.19 -3.68 -12.61
CA GLU A 183 -3.14 -3.31 -11.56
C GLU A 183 -3.86 -2.02 -11.95
N LEU A 184 -5.18 -2.06 -11.97
CA LEU A 184 -6.00 -0.89 -12.26
C LEU A 184 -6.26 -0.08 -10.99
N ARG A 185 -6.47 1.21 -11.14
CA ARG A 185 -6.84 2.10 -10.04
C ARG A 185 -8.14 1.67 -9.39
N LYS A 186 -8.12 1.58 -8.05
CA LYS A 186 -9.26 1.15 -7.25
C LYS A 186 -9.92 2.36 -6.58
N PRO A 187 -11.25 2.46 -6.59
CA PRO A 187 -11.95 3.63 -6.06
C PRO A 187 -11.71 3.86 -4.56
N CYS A 188 -11.30 2.84 -3.81
CA CYS A 188 -11.07 2.97 -2.36
C CYS A 188 -9.76 3.65 -1.97
N HIS A 189 -8.79 3.74 -2.88
CA HIS A 189 -7.45 4.29 -2.59
C HIS A 189 -7.14 5.60 -3.31
N GLU A 190 -8.05 6.10 -4.14
CA GLU A 190 -7.82 7.25 -5.01
C GLU A 190 -8.52 8.52 -4.51
N ASP A 191 -8.07 9.64 -5.03
CA ASP A 191 -8.73 10.93 -4.83
C ASP A 191 -10.17 10.92 -5.31
N LYS A 192 -11.03 11.77 -4.73
CA LYS A 192 -12.44 11.86 -5.10
C LYS A 192 -12.66 12.22 -6.57
N MET A 193 -11.72 12.92 -7.16
CA MET A 193 -11.76 13.31 -8.57
C MET A 193 -10.34 13.39 -9.13
N TYR A 194 -10.15 12.83 -10.32
CA TYR A 194 -8.91 12.90 -11.09
C TYR A 194 -9.20 13.38 -12.49
N PHE A 195 -8.39 14.30 -12.97
CA PHE A 195 -8.45 14.81 -14.34
C PHE A 195 -7.03 14.87 -14.91
N ASN A 196 -6.85 14.29 -16.09
CA ASN A 196 -5.60 14.35 -16.84
C ASN A 196 -5.90 14.77 -18.27
N ALA A 197 -5.18 15.78 -18.75
CA ALA A 197 -5.22 16.22 -20.14
C ALA A 197 -3.81 16.17 -20.73
N TYR A 198 -3.67 15.52 -21.85
CA TYR A 198 -2.42 15.41 -22.60
C TYR A 198 -2.59 15.95 -24.02
N ALA A 199 -1.64 16.75 -24.46
CA ALA A 199 -1.57 17.25 -25.82
C ALA A 199 -0.15 17.12 -26.37
N SER A 200 0.00 16.64 -27.60
CA SER A 200 1.31 16.52 -28.24
C SER A 200 1.40 17.34 -29.53
N GLN A 201 2.63 17.62 -29.97
CA GLN A 201 2.89 18.31 -31.24
C GLN A 201 2.38 17.54 -32.47
N ALA A 202 2.19 16.22 -32.34
CA ALA A 202 1.61 15.38 -33.39
C ALA A 202 0.08 15.46 -33.49
N ALA A 203 -0.52 16.53 -32.94
CA ALA A 203 -1.97 16.75 -32.92
C ALA A 203 -2.76 15.66 -32.16
N ARG A 204 -2.12 14.96 -31.22
CA ARG A 204 -2.79 14.01 -30.33
C ARG A 204 -3.32 14.77 -29.10
N LEU A 205 -4.60 14.67 -28.85
CA LEU A 205 -5.27 15.18 -27.67
C LEU A 205 -5.90 14.00 -26.92
N GLU A 206 -5.65 13.91 -25.63
CA GLU A 206 -6.22 12.89 -24.79
C GLU A 206 -6.71 13.50 -23.47
N MET A 207 -7.89 13.10 -23.06
CA MET A 207 -8.50 13.52 -21.80
C MET A 207 -8.97 12.30 -21.04
N ASN A 208 -8.50 12.17 -19.81
CA ASN A 208 -8.90 11.09 -18.91
C ASN A 208 -9.47 11.72 -17.65
N THR A 209 -10.62 11.23 -17.23
CA THR A 209 -11.23 11.65 -15.97
C THR A 209 -11.87 10.47 -15.28
N PHE A 210 -11.74 10.42 -13.97
CA PHE A 210 -12.57 9.58 -13.14
C PHE A 210 -13.04 10.37 -11.92
N ALA A 211 -14.18 9.97 -11.39
CA ALA A 211 -14.71 10.50 -10.15
C ALA A 211 -15.31 9.38 -9.34
N ARG A 212 -15.17 9.45 -8.02
CA ARG A 212 -15.84 8.56 -7.08
C ARG A 212 -16.76 9.34 -6.17
N THR A 213 -17.87 8.73 -5.80
CA THR A 213 -18.75 9.24 -4.74
C THR A 213 -19.09 8.09 -3.79
N GLU A 214 -19.14 8.40 -2.53
CA GLU A 214 -19.61 7.46 -1.52
C GLU A 214 -21.14 7.54 -1.49
N VAL A 215 -21.79 6.43 -1.72
CA VAL A 215 -23.27 6.37 -1.78
C VAL A 215 -23.85 6.12 -0.39
N ASN A 216 -23.12 5.42 0.49
CA ASN A 216 -23.52 5.13 1.86
C ASN A 216 -22.30 4.72 2.69
N GLU A 217 -22.38 4.76 4.02
CA GLU A 217 -21.28 4.34 4.91
C GLU A 217 -20.83 2.88 4.73
N ASN A 218 -21.61 2.07 4.03
CA ASN A 218 -21.35 0.64 3.77
C ASN A 218 -21.03 0.30 2.31
N TRP A 219 -20.85 1.32 1.44
CA TRP A 219 -20.51 1.15 0.01
C TRP A 219 -19.49 2.18 -0.44
#